data_63811c71da92f189c6770ee293d30993
#
_entry.id   63811c71da92f189c6770ee293d30993
#
_cell.length_a   1.000
_cell.length_b   1.000
_cell.length_c   1.000
_cell.angle_alpha   90.00
_cell.angle_beta   90.00
_cell.angle_gamma   90.00
#
_symmetry.space_group_name_H-M   'P 1'
#
loop_
_entity.id
_entity.type
_entity.pdbx_description
1 polymer ?
#
loop_
_entity_poly.entity_id
_entity_poly.type
_entity_poly.pdbx_seq_one_letter_code
_entity_poly.pdbx_strand_id
1 'polypeptide(L)'
;MATLTDNGRKGGLRPPEIAPATLDTETSTRLQAMEVELRKQGATMRSAQRAWGIFAFFALLIAMASLIAVATKLEGKSNSSAAAAPAAPVAPAATPAATPGKVAVSLKEFKVIPTAAQAPAGRVTFNVRNNGTVPHEMVVLRTDTGSGSLPVKGAKADETGNVGETGDLGPGAGKSVSLNLKPGHYAIICNLPGHYKAGQHTDFTVK
;
A
#
# COMPACT_ATOMS: atom_id res chain seq x y z
N MET A 1 -5.16 86.25 -35.69
CA MET A 1 -4.22 85.78 -34.64
C MET A 1 -5.05 85.13 -33.51
N ALA A 2 -5.10 83.85 -33.51
CA ALA A 2 -5.81 83.10 -32.44
C ALA A 2 -4.81 82.11 -31.84
N THR A 3 -4.52 82.29 -30.56
CA THR A 3 -3.63 81.44 -29.79
C THR A 3 -4.43 80.29 -29.16
N LEU A 4 -4.09 79.10 -29.61
CA LEU A 4 -4.59 77.84 -29.01
C LEU A 4 -3.76 77.53 -27.73
N THR A 5 -4.41 77.44 -26.58
CA THR A 5 -3.85 76.90 -25.33
C THR A 5 -4.24 75.44 -25.21
N ASP A 6 -3.26 74.56 -25.38
CA ASP A 6 -3.36 73.13 -25.14
C ASP A 6 -3.37 72.87 -23.64
N ASN A 7 -4.43 72.25 -23.13
CA ASN A 7 -4.59 71.86 -21.72
C ASN A 7 -4.64 70.34 -21.62
N GLY A 8 -3.46 69.69 -21.90
CA GLY A 8 -3.27 68.25 -21.79
C GLY A 8 -3.28 67.75 -20.36
N ARG A 9 -4.46 67.43 -19.81
CA ARG A 9 -4.60 66.74 -18.53
C ARG A 9 -4.51 65.24 -18.72
N LYS A 10 -3.31 64.69 -18.54
CA LYS A 10 -3.09 63.25 -18.46
C LYS A 10 -3.61 62.77 -17.10
N GLY A 11 -4.86 62.27 -17.07
CA GLY A 11 -5.43 61.54 -15.95
C GLY A 11 -4.84 60.13 -15.90
N GLY A 12 -3.78 59.93 -15.12
CA GLY A 12 -3.31 58.60 -14.78
C GLY A 12 -4.31 57.89 -13.86
N LEU A 13 -4.95 56.87 -14.38
CA LEU A 13 -5.73 55.95 -13.57
C LEU A 13 -4.79 55.23 -12.59
N ARG A 14 -4.90 55.55 -11.31
CA ARG A 14 -4.30 54.70 -10.25
C ARG A 14 -4.97 53.36 -10.29
N PRO A 15 -4.23 52.22 -10.24
CA PRO A 15 -4.82 50.95 -10.05
C PRO A 15 -5.55 50.90 -8.69
N PRO A 16 -6.66 50.18 -8.58
CA PRO A 16 -7.38 50.07 -7.32
C PRO A 16 -6.46 49.48 -6.25
N GLU A 17 -6.31 50.21 -5.15
CA GLU A 17 -5.62 49.74 -3.95
C GLU A 17 -6.45 48.59 -3.35
N ILE A 18 -5.98 47.36 -3.54
CA ILE A 18 -6.60 46.17 -2.94
C ILE A 18 -6.22 46.24 -1.46
N ALA A 19 -7.14 46.67 -0.61
CA ALA A 19 -6.99 46.56 0.81
C ALA A 19 -6.77 45.09 1.20
N PRO A 20 -5.83 44.77 2.09
CA PRO A 20 -5.66 43.40 2.57
C PRO A 20 -6.99 42.91 3.17
N ALA A 21 -7.52 41.83 2.60
CA ALA A 21 -8.72 41.19 3.14
C ALA A 21 -8.44 40.78 4.59
N THR A 22 -9.03 41.48 5.55
CA THR A 22 -9.02 41.09 6.96
C THR A 22 -9.86 39.80 7.06
N LEU A 23 -9.21 38.68 7.31
CA LEU A 23 -9.89 37.42 7.63
C LEU A 23 -10.80 37.66 8.81
N ASP A 24 -12.07 37.31 8.71
CA ASP A 24 -12.99 37.39 9.81
C ASP A 24 -12.52 36.49 10.98
N THR A 25 -12.99 36.82 12.18
CA THR A 25 -12.57 36.15 13.42
C THR A 25 -12.87 34.63 13.36
N GLU A 26 -13.93 34.24 12.68
CA GLU A 26 -14.33 32.83 12.53
C GLU A 26 -13.37 32.06 11.64
N THR A 27 -12.97 32.65 10.51
CA THR A 27 -11.99 32.03 9.58
C THR A 27 -10.62 31.89 10.23
N SER A 28 -10.17 32.89 11.00
CA SER A 28 -8.89 32.81 11.72
C SER A 28 -8.91 31.75 12.83
N THR A 29 -10.02 31.60 13.53
CA THR A 29 -10.20 30.58 14.58
C THR A 29 -10.19 29.15 13.95
N ARG A 30 -10.83 28.96 12.81
CA ARG A 30 -10.83 27.68 12.08
C ARG A 30 -9.44 27.30 11.58
N LEU A 31 -8.68 28.26 11.06
CA LEU A 31 -7.31 28.04 10.62
C LEU A 31 -6.39 27.63 11.78
N GLN A 32 -6.51 28.30 12.94
CA GLN A 32 -5.75 27.93 14.13
C GLN A 32 -6.11 26.53 14.65
N ALA A 33 -7.38 26.15 14.65
CA ALA A 33 -7.82 24.82 15.05
C ALA A 33 -7.25 23.73 14.12
N MET A 34 -7.23 23.98 12.82
CA MET A 34 -6.67 23.06 11.82
C MET A 34 -5.14 22.94 11.96
N GLU A 35 -4.45 24.03 12.29
CA GLU A 35 -2.99 24.00 12.52
C GLU A 35 -2.61 23.20 13.78
N VAL A 36 -3.41 23.29 14.83
CA VAL A 36 -3.24 22.50 16.05
C VAL A 36 -3.44 21.01 15.76
N GLU A 37 -4.47 20.65 14.98
CA GLU A 37 -4.74 19.26 14.63
C GLU A 37 -3.64 18.66 13.74
N LEU A 38 -3.11 19.41 12.76
CA LEU A 38 -1.98 19.00 11.95
C LEU A 38 -0.70 18.79 12.76
N ARG A 39 -0.44 19.66 13.75
CA ARG A 39 0.70 19.49 14.67
C ARG A 39 0.56 18.25 15.53
N LYS A 40 -0.65 17.92 15.98
CA LYS A 40 -0.94 16.73 16.78
C LYS A 40 -0.72 15.44 15.97
N GLN A 41 -1.18 15.40 14.72
CA GLN A 41 -0.93 14.27 13.81
C GLN A 41 0.57 14.10 13.49
N GLY A 42 1.30 15.19 13.29
CA GLY A 42 2.75 15.15 13.08
C GLY A 42 3.55 14.68 14.30
N ALA A 43 3.05 14.89 15.52
CA ALA A 43 3.70 14.40 16.73
C ALA A 43 3.54 12.89 16.92
N THR A 44 2.38 12.32 16.59
CA THR A 44 2.13 10.87 16.67
C THR A 44 2.95 10.09 15.64
N MET A 45 3.14 10.62 14.44
CA MET A 45 4.01 9.99 13.44
C MET A 45 5.49 9.96 13.86
N ARG A 46 5.99 11.04 14.48
CA ARG A 46 7.39 11.09 14.94
C ARG A 46 7.68 10.15 16.11
N SER A 47 6.72 9.90 16.98
CA SER A 47 6.87 8.93 18.08
C SER A 47 6.92 7.49 17.56
N ALA A 48 6.12 7.14 16.56
CA ALA A 48 6.14 5.84 15.91
C ALA A 48 7.49 5.57 15.23
N GLN A 49 8.05 6.53 14.50
CA GLN A 49 9.36 6.38 13.83
C GLN A 49 10.51 6.17 14.82
N ARG A 50 10.49 6.80 16.01
CA ARG A 50 11.51 6.59 17.05
C ARG A 50 11.43 5.20 17.66
N ALA A 51 10.22 4.67 17.89
CA ALA A 51 10.04 3.31 18.39
C ALA A 51 10.58 2.27 17.40
N TRP A 52 10.32 2.41 16.10
CA TRP A 52 10.82 1.51 15.07
C TRP A 52 12.35 1.54 14.93
N GLY A 53 12.99 2.70 15.08
CA GLY A 53 14.45 2.82 15.07
C GLY A 53 15.13 2.01 16.20
N ILE A 54 14.53 2.02 17.39
CA ILE A 54 15.04 1.27 18.54
C ILE A 54 14.89 -0.24 18.32
N PHE A 55 13.76 -0.72 17.78
CA PHE A 55 13.58 -2.13 17.45
C PHE A 55 14.53 -2.63 16.36
N ALA A 56 14.78 -1.83 15.32
CA ALA A 56 15.74 -2.17 14.28
C ALA A 56 17.17 -2.29 14.82
N PHE A 57 17.57 -1.43 15.74
CA PHE A 57 18.88 -1.47 16.37
C PHE A 57 19.06 -2.73 17.24
N PHE A 58 18.06 -3.09 18.04
CA PHE A 58 18.12 -4.33 18.84
C PHE A 58 18.09 -5.58 17.97
N ALA A 59 17.32 -5.62 16.87
CA ALA A 59 17.33 -6.73 15.93
C ALA A 59 18.71 -6.93 15.27
N LEU A 60 19.40 -5.84 14.93
CA LEU A 60 20.74 -5.89 14.37
C LEU A 60 21.77 -6.43 15.38
N LEU A 61 21.67 -6.06 16.66
CA LEU A 61 22.54 -6.57 17.72
C LEU A 61 22.35 -8.08 17.95
N ILE A 62 21.11 -8.57 17.90
CA ILE A 62 20.80 -10.01 18.03
C ILE A 62 21.34 -10.78 16.82
N ALA A 63 21.22 -10.26 15.61
CA ALA A 63 21.76 -10.87 14.41
C ALA A 63 23.30 -10.97 14.44
N MET A 64 23.97 -9.93 14.92
CA MET A 64 25.45 -9.94 15.10
C MET A 64 25.88 -10.95 16.15
N ALA A 65 25.17 -11.07 17.26
CA ALA A 65 25.50 -12.06 18.31
C ALA A 65 25.33 -13.51 17.81
N SER A 66 24.33 -13.76 16.96
CA SER A 66 24.11 -15.08 16.35
C SER A 66 25.20 -15.46 15.35
N LEU A 67 25.76 -14.49 14.63
CA LEU A 67 26.83 -14.73 13.65
C LEU A 67 28.15 -15.13 14.32
N ILE A 68 28.43 -14.57 15.50
CA ILE A 68 29.64 -14.90 16.29
C ILE A 68 29.55 -16.33 16.85
N ALA A 69 28.33 -16.79 17.24
CA ALA A 69 28.16 -18.15 17.78
C ALA A 69 28.31 -19.24 16.71
N VAL A 70 28.08 -18.96 15.43
CA VAL A 70 28.26 -19.90 14.31
C VAL A 70 29.71 -20.00 13.90
N ALA A 71 30.48 -18.92 13.99
CA ALA A 71 31.93 -18.91 13.60
C ALA A 71 32.80 -19.76 14.51
N THR A 72 32.43 -19.97 15.78
CA THR A 72 33.22 -20.76 16.74
C THR A 72 32.97 -22.27 16.69
N LYS A 73 31.99 -22.74 15.87
CA LYS A 73 31.64 -24.16 15.76
C LYS A 73 32.12 -24.84 14.47
N LEU A 74 32.86 -24.14 13.61
CA LEU A 74 33.33 -24.63 12.30
C LEU A 74 34.83 -24.98 12.23
N GLU A 75 35.50 -25.12 13.36
CA GLU A 75 36.83 -25.71 13.38
C GLU A 75 36.76 -27.18 13.81
N GLY A 76 36.63 -28.06 12.85
CA GLY A 76 36.76 -29.51 13.04
C GLY A 76 35.93 -30.38 12.10
N LYS A 77 36.31 -30.49 10.85
CA LYS A 77 36.49 -31.77 10.16
C LYS A 77 36.79 -31.58 8.67
N SER A 78 38.02 -31.82 8.31
CA SER A 78 38.47 -31.95 6.95
C SER A 78 38.16 -33.35 6.38
N ASN A 79 38.09 -33.39 5.07
CA ASN A 79 38.15 -34.51 4.12
C ASN A 79 36.84 -35.27 3.81
N SER A 80 36.25 -34.96 2.62
CA SER A 80 36.18 -36.01 1.61
C SER A 80 35.94 -35.38 0.23
N SER A 81 36.85 -35.64 -0.67
CA SER A 81 36.75 -35.43 -2.13
C SER A 81 35.61 -36.25 -2.69
N ALA A 82 34.67 -35.61 -3.42
CA ALA A 82 33.76 -36.32 -4.34
C ALA A 82 33.56 -35.46 -5.57
N ALA A 83 33.75 -36.13 -6.69
CA ALA A 83 33.78 -35.63 -8.05
C ALA A 83 32.53 -34.83 -8.48
N ALA A 84 32.77 -33.81 -9.32
CA ALA A 84 31.74 -33.08 -10.04
C ALA A 84 30.92 -33.99 -10.95
N ALA A 85 29.62 -34.11 -10.68
CA ALA A 85 28.64 -34.61 -11.63
C ALA A 85 28.10 -33.45 -12.46
N PRO A 86 27.83 -33.63 -13.77
CA PRO A 86 27.35 -32.57 -14.65
C PRO A 86 25.93 -32.13 -14.25
N ALA A 87 25.74 -30.79 -14.23
CA ALA A 87 24.48 -30.16 -13.92
C ALA A 87 23.37 -30.63 -14.89
N ALA A 88 22.34 -31.25 -14.34
CA ALA A 88 21.11 -31.52 -15.05
C ALA A 88 20.37 -30.19 -15.32
N PRO A 89 19.64 -30.07 -16.47
CA PRO A 89 18.91 -28.88 -16.80
C PRO A 89 17.84 -28.61 -15.73
N VAL A 90 17.86 -27.39 -15.18
CA VAL A 90 16.87 -26.93 -14.21
C VAL A 90 15.52 -26.87 -14.92
N ALA A 91 14.64 -27.79 -14.60
CA ALA A 91 13.25 -27.73 -15.01
C ALA A 91 12.60 -26.44 -14.43
N PRO A 92 11.72 -25.76 -15.19
CA PRO A 92 11.03 -24.59 -14.67
C PRO A 92 10.29 -24.97 -13.38
N ALA A 93 10.50 -24.19 -12.32
CA ALA A 93 9.89 -24.41 -11.03
C ALA A 93 8.37 -24.57 -11.19
N ALA A 94 7.87 -25.77 -10.90
CA ALA A 94 6.46 -26.05 -10.94
C ALA A 94 5.73 -25.09 -9.97
N THR A 95 4.79 -24.33 -10.50
CA THR A 95 3.85 -23.55 -9.70
C THR A 95 3.23 -24.50 -8.66
N PRO A 96 3.31 -24.20 -7.36
CA PRO A 96 2.77 -25.13 -6.35
C PRO A 96 1.29 -25.38 -6.64
N ALA A 97 0.92 -26.65 -6.78
CA ALA A 97 -0.45 -27.06 -6.99
C ALA A 97 -1.32 -26.51 -5.85
N ALA A 98 -2.32 -25.70 -6.20
CA ALA A 98 -3.21 -25.08 -5.21
C ALA A 98 -3.96 -26.19 -4.43
N THR A 99 -3.71 -26.30 -3.15
CA THR A 99 -4.51 -27.15 -2.25
C THR A 99 -5.94 -26.60 -2.25
N PRO A 100 -6.97 -27.44 -2.47
CA PRO A 100 -8.35 -26.97 -2.49
C PRO A 100 -8.67 -26.12 -1.24
N GLY A 101 -9.21 -24.91 -1.45
CA GLY A 101 -9.51 -23.97 -0.39
C GLY A 101 -8.33 -23.17 0.17
N LYS A 102 -7.11 -23.31 -0.37
CA LYS A 102 -5.95 -22.46 -0.02
C LYS A 102 -5.43 -21.73 -1.25
N VAL A 103 -5.33 -20.40 -1.15
CA VAL A 103 -4.85 -19.51 -2.23
C VAL A 103 -3.75 -18.62 -1.67
N ALA A 104 -2.54 -18.72 -2.20
CA ALA A 104 -1.52 -17.74 -1.89
C ALA A 104 -1.73 -16.49 -2.75
N VAL A 105 -1.56 -15.31 -2.14
CA VAL A 105 -1.74 -14.02 -2.82
C VAL A 105 -0.49 -13.17 -2.62
N SER A 106 0.12 -12.76 -3.71
CA SER A 106 1.23 -11.80 -3.71
C SER A 106 0.69 -10.42 -4.05
N LEU A 107 0.97 -9.45 -3.18
CA LEU A 107 0.69 -8.04 -3.42
C LEU A 107 1.99 -7.34 -3.85
N LYS A 108 1.92 -6.58 -4.94
CA LYS A 108 3.02 -5.75 -5.46
C LYS A 108 2.44 -4.45 -6.02
N GLU A 109 3.30 -3.48 -6.36
CA GLU A 109 2.94 -2.24 -7.04
C GLU A 109 2.60 -2.50 -8.52
N PHE A 110 1.47 -2.30 -9.04
CA PHE A 110 0.13 -2.24 -8.41
C PHE A 110 -0.64 -3.46 -8.92
N LYS A 111 -0.39 -4.60 -8.31
CA LYS A 111 -0.97 -5.89 -8.73
C LYS A 111 -1.37 -6.74 -7.54
N VAL A 112 -2.50 -7.42 -7.68
CA VAL A 112 -2.92 -8.54 -6.84
C VAL A 112 -2.72 -9.82 -7.65
N ILE A 113 -1.89 -10.74 -7.17
CA ILE A 113 -1.48 -11.94 -7.89
C ILE A 113 -1.82 -13.18 -7.05
N PRO A 114 -3.03 -13.74 -7.19
CA PRO A 114 -3.38 -15.01 -6.57
C PRO A 114 -2.75 -16.18 -7.35
N THR A 115 -2.41 -17.26 -6.65
CA THR A 115 -1.91 -18.50 -7.28
C THR A 115 -2.99 -19.27 -8.04
N ALA A 116 -4.26 -18.96 -7.80
CA ALA A 116 -5.40 -19.50 -8.54
C ALA A 116 -6.46 -18.41 -8.69
N ALA A 117 -7.09 -18.31 -9.86
CA ALA A 117 -8.18 -17.38 -10.13
C ALA A 117 -9.55 -17.88 -9.62
N GLN A 118 -9.59 -19.09 -9.02
CA GLN A 118 -10.82 -19.70 -8.54
C GLN A 118 -10.55 -20.65 -7.35
N ALA A 119 -11.60 -20.90 -6.55
CA ALA A 119 -11.60 -21.87 -5.48
C ALA A 119 -12.96 -22.57 -5.34
N PRO A 120 -13.03 -23.74 -4.69
CA PRO A 120 -14.32 -24.34 -4.32
C PRO A 120 -15.04 -23.50 -3.27
N ALA A 121 -16.37 -23.58 -3.25
CA ALA A 121 -17.19 -22.96 -2.22
C ALA A 121 -16.89 -23.51 -0.82
N GLY A 122 -17.15 -22.69 0.18
CA GLY A 122 -16.89 -23.01 1.57
C GLY A 122 -15.70 -22.24 2.13
N ARG A 123 -14.91 -22.87 2.99
CA ARG A 123 -13.77 -22.20 3.65
C ARG A 123 -12.60 -22.05 2.68
N VAL A 124 -12.32 -20.80 2.28
CA VAL A 124 -11.15 -20.42 1.49
C VAL A 124 -10.18 -19.65 2.38
N THR A 125 -8.93 -20.10 2.42
CA THR A 125 -7.85 -19.43 3.17
C THR A 125 -6.91 -18.74 2.19
N PHE A 126 -6.86 -17.42 2.24
CA PHE A 126 -5.92 -16.59 1.52
C PHE A 126 -4.66 -16.38 2.36
N ASN A 127 -3.52 -16.88 1.88
CA ASN A 127 -2.20 -16.61 2.46
C ASN A 127 -1.59 -15.43 1.72
N VAL A 128 -1.73 -14.24 2.29
CA VAL A 128 -1.37 -12.97 1.65
C VAL A 128 0.01 -12.55 2.08
N ARG A 129 0.84 -12.12 1.12
CA ARG A 129 2.15 -11.55 1.38
C ARG A 129 2.33 -10.27 0.58
N ASN A 130 2.77 -9.21 1.24
CA ASN A 130 3.23 -8.01 0.58
C ASN A 130 4.68 -8.23 0.10
N ASN A 131 4.85 -8.43 -1.21
CA ASN A 131 6.13 -8.56 -1.89
C ASN A 131 6.53 -7.26 -2.62
N GLY A 132 5.84 -6.16 -2.32
CA GLY A 132 6.13 -4.82 -2.79
C GLY A 132 7.02 -4.04 -1.83
N THR A 133 7.24 -2.77 -2.15
CA THR A 133 8.10 -1.83 -1.40
C THR A 133 7.30 -0.79 -0.60
N VAL A 134 5.98 -0.70 -0.84
CA VAL A 134 5.06 0.15 -0.09
C VAL A 134 3.99 -0.68 0.63
N PRO A 135 3.25 -0.11 1.60
CA PRO A 135 2.13 -0.80 2.23
C PRO A 135 1.06 -1.20 1.21
N HIS A 136 0.48 -2.39 1.40
CA HIS A 136 -0.65 -2.92 0.63
C HIS A 136 -1.65 -3.59 1.56
N GLU A 137 -2.89 -3.73 1.10
CA GLU A 137 -3.92 -4.54 1.76
C GLU A 137 -4.60 -5.46 0.75
N MET A 138 -5.26 -6.49 1.23
CA MET A 138 -6.17 -7.30 0.42
C MET A 138 -7.58 -7.16 0.98
N VAL A 139 -8.50 -6.68 0.15
CA VAL A 139 -9.93 -6.63 0.42
C VAL A 139 -10.63 -7.56 -0.56
N VAL A 140 -11.54 -8.40 -0.08
CA VAL A 140 -12.33 -9.34 -0.88
C VAL A 140 -13.78 -8.88 -0.90
N LEU A 141 -14.28 -8.55 -2.08
CA LEU A 141 -15.65 -8.05 -2.28
C LEU A 141 -16.46 -9.08 -3.06
N ARG A 142 -17.63 -9.46 -2.58
CA ARG A 142 -18.61 -10.20 -3.38
C ARG A 142 -19.36 -9.22 -4.27
N THR A 143 -19.24 -9.38 -5.58
CA THR A 143 -19.84 -8.46 -6.56
C THR A 143 -19.99 -9.15 -7.91
N ASP A 144 -20.96 -8.73 -8.70
CA ASP A 144 -21.09 -9.15 -10.11
C ASP A 144 -20.38 -8.19 -11.07
N THR A 145 -19.80 -7.10 -10.53
CA THR A 145 -19.03 -6.12 -11.30
C THR A 145 -17.58 -6.60 -11.41
N GLY A 146 -17.00 -6.55 -12.61
CA GLY A 146 -15.60 -6.86 -12.82
C GLY A 146 -14.69 -6.02 -11.93
N SER A 147 -13.62 -6.61 -11.43
CA SER A 147 -12.72 -6.01 -10.43
C SER A 147 -12.16 -4.64 -10.83
N GLY A 148 -11.99 -4.38 -12.13
CA GLY A 148 -11.50 -3.09 -12.65
C GLY A 148 -12.59 -2.04 -12.87
N SER A 149 -13.87 -2.34 -12.60
CA SER A 149 -15.02 -1.48 -12.89
C SER A 149 -15.84 -1.11 -11.65
N LEU A 150 -15.28 -1.29 -10.45
CA LEU A 150 -15.96 -0.93 -9.21
C LEU A 150 -16.17 0.59 -9.14
N PRO A 151 -17.30 1.05 -8.58
CA PRO A 151 -17.51 2.47 -8.29
C PRO A 151 -16.39 3.03 -7.42
N VAL A 152 -15.97 4.27 -7.70
CA VAL A 152 -14.87 4.92 -6.97
C VAL A 152 -15.38 6.18 -6.30
N LYS A 153 -15.05 6.36 -5.02
CA LYS A 153 -15.26 7.56 -4.22
C LYS A 153 -13.93 8.15 -3.80
N GLY A 154 -13.59 9.32 -4.35
CA GLY A 154 -12.27 9.92 -4.11
C GLY A 154 -11.13 9.05 -4.63
N ALA A 155 -10.25 8.59 -3.74
CA ALA A 155 -9.08 7.77 -4.08
C ALA A 155 -9.29 6.26 -3.86
N LYS A 156 -10.48 5.83 -3.40
CA LYS A 156 -10.78 4.45 -3.03
C LYS A 156 -11.95 3.89 -3.83
N ALA A 157 -11.97 2.58 -4.08
CA ALA A 157 -13.15 1.88 -4.57
C ALA A 157 -14.22 1.78 -3.49
N ASP A 158 -15.48 1.64 -3.91
CA ASP A 158 -16.58 1.32 -3.01
C ASP A 158 -16.44 -0.13 -2.54
N GLU A 159 -16.48 -0.34 -1.24
CA GLU A 159 -16.34 -1.67 -0.64
C GLU A 159 -17.67 -2.38 -0.36
N THR A 160 -18.73 -1.97 -1.05
CA THR A 160 -20.00 -2.71 -0.97
C THR A 160 -19.78 -4.18 -1.31
N GLY A 161 -20.25 -5.06 -0.44
CA GLY A 161 -20.02 -6.50 -0.56
C GLY A 161 -18.72 -7.00 0.05
N ASN A 162 -18.02 -6.23 0.87
CA ASN A 162 -16.83 -6.67 1.61
C ASN A 162 -17.17 -7.91 2.47
N VAL A 163 -16.44 -9.00 2.24
CA VAL A 163 -16.56 -10.27 2.98
C VAL A 163 -15.36 -10.57 3.84
N GLY A 164 -14.30 -9.77 3.75
CA GLY A 164 -13.11 -9.86 4.60
C GLY A 164 -11.88 -9.20 3.99
N GLU A 165 -10.91 -8.89 4.87
CA GLU A 165 -9.70 -8.13 4.50
C GLU A 165 -8.51 -8.47 5.38
N THR A 166 -7.32 -8.08 4.95
CA THR A 166 -6.10 -8.22 5.75
C THR A 166 -5.87 -7.04 6.69
N GLY A 167 -6.39 -5.84 6.37
CA GLY A 167 -5.81 -4.58 6.81
C GLY A 167 -4.44 -4.34 6.18
N ASP A 168 -3.76 -3.26 6.60
CA ASP A 168 -2.50 -2.82 6.03
C ASP A 168 -1.35 -3.80 6.33
N LEU A 169 -0.64 -4.19 5.30
CA LEU A 169 0.56 -5.01 5.36
C LEU A 169 1.76 -4.18 4.90
N GLY A 170 2.72 -3.94 5.78
CA GLY A 170 4.00 -3.33 5.41
C GLY A 170 4.80 -4.22 4.44
N PRO A 171 5.85 -3.68 3.79
CA PRO A 171 6.75 -4.46 2.93
C PRO A 171 7.27 -5.72 3.61
N GLY A 172 7.18 -6.87 2.93
CA GLY A 172 7.59 -8.17 3.45
C GLY A 172 6.64 -8.81 4.48
N ALA A 173 5.61 -8.08 4.96
CA ALA A 173 4.63 -8.62 5.88
C ALA A 173 3.66 -9.59 5.19
N GLY A 174 3.09 -10.51 5.98
CA GLY A 174 2.07 -11.45 5.51
C GLY A 174 1.01 -11.72 6.55
N LYS A 175 -0.16 -12.13 6.08
CA LYS A 175 -1.31 -12.51 6.91
C LYS A 175 -2.13 -13.60 6.23
N SER A 176 -2.68 -14.53 7.02
CA SER A 176 -3.67 -15.49 6.53
C SER A 176 -5.07 -15.04 6.92
N VAL A 177 -5.97 -15.04 5.95
CA VAL A 177 -7.39 -14.71 6.13
C VAL A 177 -8.23 -15.89 5.66
N SER A 178 -9.07 -16.44 6.51
CA SER A 178 -10.00 -17.54 6.15
C SER A 178 -11.41 -16.99 6.07
N LEU A 179 -12.04 -17.15 4.90
CA LEU A 179 -13.39 -16.69 4.61
C LEU A 179 -14.27 -17.87 4.22
N ASN A 180 -15.55 -17.83 4.61
CA ASN A 180 -16.53 -18.80 4.15
C ASN A 180 -17.27 -18.22 2.93
N LEU A 181 -16.81 -18.59 1.74
CA LEU A 181 -17.27 -18.01 0.47
C LEU A 181 -18.35 -18.88 -0.18
N LYS A 182 -19.43 -18.23 -0.61
CA LYS A 182 -20.50 -18.86 -1.42
C LYS A 182 -20.10 -18.85 -2.89
N PRO A 183 -20.66 -19.76 -3.73
CA PRO A 183 -20.46 -19.66 -5.17
C PRO A 183 -20.79 -18.27 -5.72
N GLY A 184 -19.99 -17.78 -6.65
CA GLY A 184 -20.17 -16.47 -7.27
C GLY A 184 -18.86 -15.81 -7.66
N HIS A 185 -18.99 -14.57 -8.15
CA HIS A 185 -17.88 -13.71 -8.53
C HIS A 185 -17.46 -12.82 -7.36
N TYR A 186 -16.15 -12.60 -7.27
CA TYR A 186 -15.51 -11.75 -6.27
C TYR A 186 -14.46 -10.85 -6.93
N ALA A 187 -14.33 -9.64 -6.43
CA ALA A 187 -13.19 -8.78 -6.69
C ALA A 187 -12.22 -8.84 -5.51
N ILE A 188 -10.93 -9.07 -5.79
CA ILE A 188 -9.86 -8.92 -4.79
C ILE A 188 -9.10 -7.65 -5.15
N ILE A 189 -9.03 -6.70 -4.23
CA ILE A 189 -8.45 -5.39 -4.47
C ILE A 189 -7.47 -4.98 -3.37
N CYS A 190 -6.61 -4.03 -3.65
CA CYS A 190 -5.96 -3.19 -2.63
C CYS A 190 -6.66 -1.83 -2.63
N ASN A 191 -7.25 -1.45 -1.51
CA ASN A 191 -8.05 -0.24 -1.44
C ASN A 191 -7.36 0.90 -0.65
N LEU A 192 -6.03 0.83 -0.50
CA LEU A 192 -5.26 2.00 -0.07
C LEU A 192 -5.42 3.14 -1.07
N PRO A 193 -5.39 4.41 -0.63
CA PRO A 193 -5.64 5.56 -1.50
C PRO A 193 -4.82 5.53 -2.78
N GLY A 194 -5.48 5.49 -3.93
CA GLY A 194 -4.88 5.48 -5.26
C GLY A 194 -4.51 4.11 -5.82
N HIS A 195 -4.34 3.07 -4.97
CA HIS A 195 -3.83 1.76 -5.40
C HIS A 195 -4.80 1.03 -6.33
N TYR A 196 -6.09 1.03 -6.00
CA TYR A 196 -7.12 0.49 -6.88
C TYR A 196 -7.10 1.16 -8.27
N LYS A 197 -7.05 2.50 -8.31
CA LYS A 197 -6.99 3.26 -9.56
C LYS A 197 -5.71 3.00 -10.37
N ALA A 198 -4.63 2.61 -9.71
CA ALA A 198 -3.38 2.21 -10.35
C ALA A 198 -3.41 0.78 -10.90
N GLY A 199 -4.55 0.06 -10.75
CA GLY A 199 -4.72 -1.28 -11.31
C GLY A 199 -4.52 -2.42 -10.31
N GLN A 200 -4.46 -2.14 -9.01
CA GLN A 200 -4.24 -3.18 -8.00
C GLN A 200 -5.53 -3.91 -7.63
N HIS A 201 -6.01 -4.71 -8.56
CA HIS A 201 -7.22 -5.53 -8.44
C HIS A 201 -7.12 -6.78 -9.32
N THR A 202 -7.96 -7.78 -9.05
CA THR A 202 -8.11 -8.98 -9.86
C THR A 202 -9.48 -9.63 -9.61
N ASP A 203 -10.01 -10.32 -10.61
CA ASP A 203 -11.22 -11.10 -10.49
C ASP A 203 -10.92 -12.45 -9.84
N PHE A 204 -11.89 -12.99 -9.09
CA PHE A 204 -11.80 -14.28 -8.44
C PHE A 204 -13.17 -14.97 -8.45
N THR A 205 -13.19 -16.27 -8.77
CA THR A 205 -14.44 -17.02 -8.87
C THR A 205 -14.48 -18.14 -7.83
N VAL A 206 -15.62 -18.27 -7.18
CA VAL A 206 -15.93 -19.41 -6.28
C VAL A 206 -16.97 -20.31 -6.94
N LYS A 207 -16.69 -21.62 -7.01
CA LYS A 207 -17.55 -22.62 -7.68
C LYS A 207 -18.07 -23.64 -6.68
#